data_26b8dd1e51b0737ec82e1f9c30e5e0a0
#
_entry.id   26b8dd1e51b0737ec82e1f9c30e5e0a0
#
_cell.length_a   1.000
_cell.length_b   1.000
_cell.length_c   1.000
_cell.angle_alpha   90.00
_cell.angle_beta   90.00
_cell.angle_gamma   90.00
#
_symmetry.space_group_name_H-M   'P 1'
#
loop_
_entity.id
_entity.type
_entity.pdbx_description
1 polymer ?
#
loop_
_entity_poly.entity_id
_entity_poly.type
_entity_poly.pdbx_seq_one_letter_code
_entity_poly.pdbx_strand_id
1 'polypeptide(L)'
;MHVRLLGTAAGGGFPQWNCNCTNCRGVRSGTLQARPRTQSCVAISADKIRWFLLNASPDINQQIEAFPALTPPAGSRRGSNIAAILLTDADLDHTLGSFLLREGQQQTIYATATVRHALTEGLTLSPILNHYCGIEWREASPTWTPLCYADRSPSGLLYASFALPDKPPRYMRGRETPSAGDRVGYRFIDERTGARLVFMPGVGALDESIMTHLHACDALLLDGTFWQEDDMQAMIGSNDTASSMGHLPVGGPDGTLEVIAPLPIAHKIYTHINNTNPMLIEDPPEHALVKGAGVEIGWDGLELTLLGVKFAWNTSILLNHGTERRFSHSFVALASTGITTNTPFTAI
;
A
#
# COMPACT_ATOMS: atom_id res chain seq x y z
N MET A 1 -7.84 -9.52 -8.41
CA MET A 1 -7.87 -8.21 -7.71
C MET A 1 -7.35 -7.13 -8.63
N HIS A 2 -8.00 -5.98 -8.65
CA HIS A 2 -7.55 -4.79 -9.38
C HIS A 2 -7.00 -3.79 -8.36
N VAL A 3 -5.85 -3.19 -8.70
CA VAL A 3 -5.13 -2.24 -7.85
C VAL A 3 -4.75 -1.03 -8.70
N ARG A 4 -4.98 0.18 -8.20
CA ARG A 4 -4.52 1.42 -8.82
C ARG A 4 -3.87 2.32 -7.77
N LEU A 5 -2.65 2.72 -8.02
CA LEU A 5 -1.96 3.72 -7.22
C LEU A 5 -2.51 5.09 -7.64
N LEU A 6 -3.27 5.74 -6.77
CA LEU A 6 -3.84 7.05 -7.04
C LEU A 6 -2.83 8.15 -6.79
N GLY A 7 -2.01 7.99 -5.74
CA GLY A 7 -0.92 8.85 -5.38
C GLY A 7 0.23 8.06 -4.77
N THR A 8 1.47 8.48 -4.99
CA THR A 8 2.67 7.71 -4.66
C THR A 8 3.74 8.49 -3.91
N ALA A 9 3.54 9.79 -3.66
CA ALA A 9 4.43 10.59 -2.82
C ALA A 9 4.05 10.49 -1.34
N ALA A 10 5.03 10.75 -0.47
CA ALA A 10 4.82 11.04 0.95
C ALA A 10 4.15 12.39 1.16
N GLY A 11 3.96 12.78 2.42
CA GLY A 11 3.31 14.04 2.80
C GLY A 11 3.90 15.26 2.08
N GLY A 12 3.01 16.07 1.50
CA GLY A 12 3.35 17.27 0.71
C GLY A 12 3.46 17.07 -0.79
N GLY A 13 3.45 15.83 -1.28
CA GLY A 13 3.50 15.52 -2.71
C GLY A 13 4.86 15.77 -3.36
N PHE A 14 4.94 15.59 -4.67
CA PHE A 14 6.15 15.85 -5.45
C PHE A 14 5.83 16.53 -6.79
N PRO A 15 6.48 17.69 -7.14
CA PRO A 15 7.35 18.49 -6.27
C PRO A 15 6.55 19.12 -5.11
N GLN A 16 7.11 19.12 -3.90
CA GLN A 16 6.44 19.65 -2.71
C GLN A 16 6.36 21.18 -2.76
N TRP A 17 5.18 21.75 -2.50
CA TRP A 17 4.85 23.15 -2.76
C TRP A 17 5.78 24.18 -2.08
N ASN A 18 6.25 23.90 -0.88
CA ASN A 18 7.13 24.76 -0.08
C ASN A 18 8.61 24.34 -0.12
N CYS A 19 8.99 23.35 -0.96
CA CYS A 19 10.35 22.82 -1.03
C CYS A 19 11.08 23.36 -2.25
N ASN A 20 12.35 23.71 -2.07
CA ASN A 20 13.26 24.14 -3.14
C ASN A 20 14.55 23.30 -3.18
N CYS A 21 14.49 22.04 -2.70
CA CYS A 21 15.59 21.10 -2.83
C CYS A 21 15.92 20.84 -4.32
N THR A 22 17.03 20.19 -4.58
CA THR A 22 17.50 19.92 -5.95
C THR A 22 16.43 19.25 -6.80
N ASN A 23 15.75 18.22 -6.27
CA ASN A 23 14.68 17.51 -6.96
C ASN A 23 13.49 18.41 -7.28
N CYS A 24 12.90 19.06 -6.27
CA CYS A 24 11.72 19.91 -6.48
C CYS A 24 11.97 21.10 -7.40
N ARG A 25 13.14 21.75 -7.26
CA ARG A 25 13.56 22.85 -8.12
C ARG A 25 13.79 22.38 -9.54
N GLY A 26 14.54 21.28 -9.71
CA GLY A 26 14.90 20.74 -11.01
C GLY A 26 13.67 20.31 -11.83
N VAL A 27 12.69 19.67 -11.18
CA VAL A 27 11.43 19.29 -11.87
C VAL A 27 10.61 20.52 -12.25
N ARG A 28 10.47 21.54 -11.35
CA ARG A 28 9.75 22.77 -11.68
C ARG A 28 10.38 23.55 -12.82
N SER A 29 11.71 23.56 -12.90
CA SER A 29 12.45 24.24 -13.97
C SER A 29 12.62 23.41 -15.24
N GLY A 30 12.20 22.14 -15.26
CA GLY A 30 12.37 21.22 -16.36
C GLY A 30 13.82 20.76 -16.60
N THR A 31 14.72 20.97 -15.61
CA THR A 31 16.13 20.55 -15.71
C THR A 31 16.35 19.12 -15.24
N LEU A 32 15.38 18.53 -14.52
CA LEU A 32 15.38 17.13 -14.13
C LEU A 32 14.12 16.44 -14.67
N GLN A 33 14.29 15.22 -15.16
CA GLN A 33 13.19 14.40 -15.64
C GLN A 33 12.62 13.57 -14.47
N ALA A 34 11.38 13.82 -14.14
CA ALA A 34 10.62 13.05 -13.16
C ALA A 34 9.12 13.28 -13.35
N ARG A 35 8.33 12.35 -12.86
CA ARG A 35 6.85 12.48 -12.85
C ARG A 35 6.42 13.19 -11.58
N PRO A 36 5.61 14.27 -11.64
CA PRO A 36 4.91 14.78 -10.46
C PRO A 36 4.04 13.69 -9.83
N ARG A 37 3.89 13.75 -8.50
CA ARG A 37 3.13 12.77 -7.72
C ARG A 37 2.30 13.45 -6.65
N THR A 38 1.07 12.98 -6.50
CA THR A 38 0.20 13.29 -5.37
C THR A 38 0.51 12.38 -4.18
N GLN A 39 0.00 12.75 -3.00
CA GLN A 39 0.26 12.02 -1.76
C GLN A 39 -0.37 10.62 -1.76
N SER A 40 0.23 9.70 -1.03
CA SER A 40 -0.04 8.27 -1.08
C SER A 40 -1.51 7.90 -0.85
N CYS A 41 -2.10 7.26 -1.82
CA CYS A 41 -3.43 6.67 -1.78
C CYS A 41 -3.52 5.55 -2.83
N VAL A 42 -4.15 4.44 -2.49
CA VAL A 42 -4.31 3.30 -3.39
C VAL A 42 -5.78 2.89 -3.46
N ALA A 43 -6.27 2.57 -4.63
CA ALA A 43 -7.61 2.01 -4.82
C ALA A 43 -7.50 0.52 -5.15
N ILE A 44 -8.31 -0.32 -4.48
CA ILE A 44 -8.41 -1.76 -4.76
C ILE A 44 -9.86 -2.17 -5.03
N SER A 45 -10.06 -3.14 -5.89
CA SER A 45 -11.40 -3.66 -6.24
C SER A 45 -11.35 -5.12 -6.64
N ALA A 46 -12.42 -5.85 -6.33
CA ALA A 46 -12.66 -7.18 -6.87
C ALA A 46 -13.36 -7.16 -8.24
N ASP A 47 -14.17 -6.15 -8.53
CA ASP A 47 -15.11 -6.11 -9.65
C ASP A 47 -14.91 -4.96 -10.66
N LYS A 48 -13.97 -4.02 -10.39
CA LYS A 48 -13.75 -2.76 -11.10
C LYS A 48 -14.91 -1.75 -11.04
N ILE A 49 -15.94 -2.04 -10.26
CA ILE A 49 -17.12 -1.20 -10.11
C ILE A 49 -17.09 -0.45 -8.80
N ARG A 50 -16.87 -1.18 -7.69
CA ARG A 50 -16.78 -0.63 -6.34
C ARG A 50 -15.37 -0.74 -5.81
N TRP A 51 -14.86 0.36 -5.28
CA TRP A 51 -13.47 0.51 -4.91
C TRP A 51 -13.29 0.80 -3.42
N PHE A 52 -12.29 0.21 -2.83
CA PHE A 52 -11.83 0.53 -1.48
C PHE A 52 -10.58 1.38 -1.58
N LEU A 53 -10.53 2.45 -0.80
CA LEU A 53 -9.32 3.27 -0.70
C LEU A 53 -8.44 2.78 0.44
N LEU A 54 -7.16 2.65 0.19
CA LEU A 54 -6.13 2.45 1.19
C LEU A 54 -5.51 3.83 1.43
N ASN A 55 -5.82 4.41 2.60
CA ASN A 55 -5.63 5.81 2.95
C ASN A 55 -6.49 6.78 2.11
N ALA A 56 -6.63 8.01 2.60
CA ALA A 56 -7.33 9.10 1.93
C ALA A 56 -6.49 10.37 2.01
N SER A 57 -5.71 10.64 0.97
CA SER A 57 -4.77 11.75 0.94
C SER A 57 -5.46 13.12 0.79
N PRO A 58 -4.80 14.23 1.15
CA PRO A 58 -5.28 15.57 0.87
C PRO A 58 -5.54 15.85 -0.62
N ASP A 59 -4.94 15.07 -1.52
CA ASP A 59 -5.09 15.22 -2.96
C ASP A 59 -6.25 14.41 -3.54
N ILE A 60 -7.10 13.81 -2.69
CA ILE A 60 -8.14 12.85 -3.08
C ILE A 60 -9.06 13.35 -4.19
N ASN A 61 -9.42 14.63 -4.20
CA ASN A 61 -10.28 15.20 -5.24
C ASN A 61 -9.60 15.12 -6.62
N GLN A 62 -8.31 15.49 -6.72
CA GLN A 62 -7.54 15.38 -7.95
C GLN A 62 -7.37 13.91 -8.36
N GLN A 63 -7.17 13.02 -7.38
CA GLN A 63 -7.03 11.59 -7.61
C GLN A 63 -8.32 10.95 -8.14
N ILE A 64 -9.48 11.38 -7.63
CA ILE A 64 -10.79 10.93 -8.14
C ILE A 64 -10.99 11.39 -9.59
N GLU A 65 -10.73 12.67 -9.89
CA GLU A 65 -10.85 13.19 -11.26
C GLU A 65 -9.90 12.49 -12.24
N ALA A 66 -8.71 12.09 -11.80
CA ALA A 66 -7.76 11.33 -12.60
C ALA A 66 -8.13 9.85 -12.78
N PHE A 67 -9.14 9.36 -12.05
CA PHE A 67 -9.61 7.98 -12.12
C PHE A 67 -11.13 7.89 -12.20
N PRO A 68 -11.72 7.98 -13.40
CA PRO A 68 -13.19 8.02 -13.60
C PRO A 68 -13.95 6.84 -12.98
N ALA A 69 -13.31 5.71 -12.69
CA ALA A 69 -13.95 4.58 -12.00
C ALA A 69 -14.39 4.91 -10.56
N LEU A 70 -13.87 5.98 -9.94
CA LEU A 70 -14.28 6.46 -8.62
C LEU A 70 -15.42 7.51 -8.67
N THR A 71 -15.68 8.08 -9.83
CA THR A 71 -16.72 9.11 -10.01
C THR A 71 -18.14 8.53 -9.89
N PRO A 72 -19.18 9.36 -9.83
CA PRO A 72 -20.55 8.86 -9.75
C PRO A 72 -20.89 7.88 -10.88
N PRO A 73 -21.57 6.77 -10.58
CA PRO A 73 -21.99 5.82 -11.60
C PRO A 73 -22.95 6.46 -12.60
N ALA A 74 -22.93 5.97 -13.84
CA ALA A 74 -23.80 6.47 -14.90
C ALA A 74 -25.28 6.45 -14.47
N GLY A 75 -25.99 7.55 -14.69
CA GLY A 75 -27.39 7.73 -14.28
C GLY A 75 -27.59 8.22 -12.85
N SER A 76 -26.54 8.27 -12.02
CA SER A 76 -26.60 8.91 -10.70
C SER A 76 -26.36 10.43 -10.81
N ARG A 77 -27.10 11.20 -10.03
CA ARG A 77 -26.89 12.66 -9.96
C ARG A 77 -25.78 13.05 -8.99
N ARG A 78 -25.53 12.22 -7.98
CA ARG A 78 -24.48 12.35 -6.96
C ARG A 78 -24.06 10.99 -6.46
N GLY A 79 -22.88 10.87 -5.89
CA GLY A 79 -22.36 9.66 -5.30
C GLY A 79 -20.91 9.41 -5.70
N SER A 80 -20.43 8.23 -5.37
CA SER A 80 -19.08 7.78 -5.70
C SER A 80 -19.10 6.25 -5.71
N ASN A 81 -18.18 5.65 -6.44
CA ASN A 81 -17.94 4.22 -6.39
C ASN A 81 -16.97 3.82 -5.28
N ILE A 82 -16.62 4.76 -4.37
CA ILE A 82 -15.81 4.48 -3.17
C ILE A 82 -16.70 3.77 -2.15
N ALA A 83 -16.36 2.53 -1.85
CA ALA A 83 -17.13 1.67 -0.94
C ALA A 83 -16.75 1.89 0.53
N ALA A 84 -15.45 2.05 0.81
CA ALA A 84 -14.92 2.33 2.13
C ALA A 84 -13.46 2.80 2.04
N ILE A 85 -12.94 3.28 3.18
CA ILE A 85 -11.55 3.70 3.37
C ILE A 85 -10.92 2.80 4.43
N LEU A 86 -9.72 2.27 4.18
CA LEU A 86 -8.92 1.55 5.16
C LEU A 86 -7.71 2.41 5.51
N LEU A 87 -7.56 2.79 6.76
CA LEU A 87 -6.47 3.65 7.22
C LEU A 87 -5.34 2.82 7.83
N THR A 88 -4.10 3.09 7.40
CA THR A 88 -2.90 2.47 7.96
C THR A 88 -2.49 3.08 9.29
N ASP A 89 -2.72 4.37 9.45
CA ASP A 89 -2.34 5.21 10.58
C ASP A 89 -3.22 6.47 10.63
N ALA A 90 -2.90 7.41 11.50
CA ALA A 90 -3.63 8.65 11.65
C ALA A 90 -2.86 9.89 11.16
N ASP A 91 -1.80 9.72 10.36
CA ASP A 91 -1.06 10.83 9.79
C ASP A 91 -1.92 11.64 8.79
N LEU A 92 -1.65 12.94 8.70
CA LEU A 92 -2.53 13.87 7.95
C LEU A 92 -2.56 13.58 6.46
N ASP A 93 -1.45 13.17 5.88
CA ASP A 93 -1.36 12.79 4.46
C ASP A 93 -2.12 11.49 4.13
N HIS A 94 -2.47 10.68 5.13
CA HIS A 94 -3.27 9.48 4.98
C HIS A 94 -4.76 9.67 5.30
N THR A 95 -5.15 10.79 5.95
CA THR A 95 -6.48 10.91 6.56
C THR A 95 -7.27 12.17 6.18
N LEU A 96 -6.59 13.28 5.78
CA LEU A 96 -7.28 14.54 5.48
C LEU A 96 -8.26 14.44 4.31
N GLY A 97 -8.07 13.51 3.39
CA GLY A 97 -9.01 13.24 2.31
C GLY A 97 -10.43 12.92 2.80
N SER A 98 -10.57 12.34 4.01
CA SER A 98 -11.88 12.11 4.60
C SER A 98 -12.68 13.40 4.83
N PHE A 99 -12.01 14.51 5.19
CA PHE A 99 -12.68 15.82 5.27
C PHE A 99 -13.10 16.35 3.89
N LEU A 100 -12.30 16.07 2.86
CA LEU A 100 -12.59 16.52 1.49
C LEU A 100 -13.75 15.75 0.86
N LEU A 101 -13.98 14.51 1.32
CA LEU A 101 -15.09 13.67 0.90
C LEU A 101 -16.40 13.94 1.67
N ARG A 102 -16.47 14.97 2.51
CA ARG A 102 -17.65 15.32 3.33
C ARG A 102 -18.94 15.59 2.57
N GLU A 103 -18.84 15.96 1.29
CA GLU A 103 -20.00 16.19 0.42
C GLU A 103 -20.62 14.88 -0.11
N GLY A 104 -19.99 13.76 0.17
CA GLY A 104 -20.41 12.43 -0.28
C GLY A 104 -21.49 11.80 0.59
N GLN A 105 -21.59 10.49 0.47
CA GLN A 105 -22.40 9.63 1.33
C GLN A 105 -21.66 9.39 2.65
N GLN A 106 -22.34 8.77 3.63
CA GLN A 106 -21.71 8.34 4.86
C GLN A 106 -20.45 7.52 4.55
N GLN A 107 -19.33 7.91 5.17
CA GLN A 107 -18.06 7.24 4.98
C GLN A 107 -17.99 6.01 5.89
N THR A 108 -17.70 4.84 5.30
CA THR A 108 -17.31 3.65 6.06
C THR A 108 -15.77 3.67 6.17
N ILE A 109 -15.25 3.71 7.40
CA ILE A 109 -13.80 3.78 7.63
C ILE A 109 -13.36 2.60 8.51
N TYR A 110 -12.44 1.79 7.98
CA TYR A 110 -11.74 0.74 8.72
C TYR A 110 -10.47 1.33 9.33
N ALA A 111 -10.33 1.21 10.65
CA ALA A 111 -9.18 1.69 11.39
C ALA A 111 -8.99 0.86 12.67
N THR A 112 -7.79 0.84 13.23
CA THR A 112 -7.58 0.32 14.57
C THR A 112 -8.23 1.22 15.61
N ALA A 113 -8.47 0.70 16.80
CA ALA A 113 -9.00 1.49 17.93
C ALA A 113 -8.11 2.72 18.21
N THR A 114 -6.79 2.57 18.11
CA THR A 114 -5.80 3.64 18.33
C THR A 114 -5.91 4.73 17.26
N VAL A 115 -5.94 4.35 15.98
CA VAL A 115 -6.11 5.29 14.86
C VAL A 115 -7.45 6.02 14.97
N ARG A 116 -8.53 5.29 15.26
CA ARG A 116 -9.86 5.90 15.48
C ARG A 116 -9.82 6.89 16.64
N HIS A 117 -9.17 6.54 17.75
CA HIS A 117 -9.02 7.45 18.91
C HIS A 117 -8.28 8.72 18.52
N ALA A 118 -7.12 8.60 17.86
CA ALA A 118 -6.35 9.76 17.41
C ALA A 118 -7.16 10.68 16.49
N LEU A 119 -7.95 10.12 15.56
CA LEU A 119 -8.79 10.89 14.65
C LEU A 119 -10.03 11.50 15.31
N THR A 120 -10.55 10.89 16.37
CA THR A 120 -11.73 11.40 17.08
C THR A 120 -11.36 12.45 18.11
N GLU A 121 -10.38 12.15 18.97
CA GLU A 121 -10.00 13.02 20.09
C GLU A 121 -8.88 14.00 19.74
N GLY A 122 -7.95 13.58 18.87
CA GLY A 122 -6.81 14.40 18.46
C GLY A 122 -7.15 15.37 17.32
N LEU A 123 -7.74 14.84 16.23
CA LEU A 123 -8.04 15.61 15.02
C LEU A 123 -9.50 16.08 14.94
N THR A 124 -10.39 15.63 15.84
CA THR A 124 -11.83 15.93 15.86
C THR A 124 -12.56 15.56 14.55
N LEU A 125 -12.06 14.56 13.80
CA LEU A 125 -12.61 14.16 12.51
C LEU A 125 -14.07 13.70 12.63
N SER A 126 -14.36 12.77 13.55
CA SER A 126 -15.71 12.27 13.73
C SER A 126 -16.73 13.33 14.15
N PRO A 127 -16.44 14.18 15.17
CA PRO A 127 -17.34 15.26 15.53
C PRO A 127 -17.70 16.17 14.36
N ILE A 128 -16.69 16.54 13.55
CA ILE A 128 -16.92 17.43 12.40
C ILE A 128 -17.73 16.71 11.31
N LEU A 129 -17.29 15.53 10.87
CA LEU A 129 -17.97 14.82 9.76
C LEU A 129 -19.39 14.38 10.08
N ASN A 130 -19.73 14.18 11.35
CA ASN A 130 -21.11 13.88 11.76
C ASN A 130 -22.10 15.01 11.48
N HIS A 131 -21.62 16.26 11.28
CA HIS A 131 -22.44 17.37 10.82
C HIS A 131 -22.60 17.46 9.29
N TYR A 132 -21.93 16.57 8.55
CA TYR A 132 -21.94 16.52 7.07
C TYR A 132 -22.42 15.15 6.59
N CYS A 133 -21.50 14.25 6.26
CA CYS A 133 -21.81 12.93 5.73
C CYS A 133 -21.92 11.82 6.80
N GLY A 134 -21.33 12.03 7.97
CA GLY A 134 -21.20 11.01 9.01
C GLY A 134 -20.12 9.96 8.71
N ILE A 135 -19.73 9.22 9.74
CA ILE A 135 -18.78 8.12 9.67
C ILE A 135 -19.38 6.85 10.29
N GLU A 136 -19.28 5.72 9.60
CA GLU A 136 -19.40 4.39 10.16
C GLU A 136 -18.00 3.84 10.40
N TRP A 137 -17.59 3.73 11.66
CA TRP A 137 -16.31 3.11 12.02
C TRP A 137 -16.41 1.60 12.03
N ARG A 138 -15.45 0.93 11.45
CA ARG A 138 -15.25 -0.52 11.51
C ARG A 138 -13.84 -0.81 12.01
N GLU A 139 -13.72 -1.77 12.93
CA GLU A 139 -12.42 -2.17 13.47
C GLU A 139 -11.60 -2.90 12.41
N ALA A 140 -10.32 -2.51 12.28
CA ALA A 140 -9.37 -3.20 11.42
C ALA A 140 -9.00 -4.55 12.04
N SER A 141 -9.43 -5.64 11.41
CA SER A 141 -9.23 -7.00 11.93
C SER A 141 -7.80 -7.49 11.72
N PRO A 142 -7.13 -8.05 12.74
CA PRO A 142 -5.84 -8.71 12.58
C PRO A 142 -5.97 -10.13 11.99
N THR A 143 -7.16 -10.66 11.89
CA THR A 143 -7.43 -11.97 11.27
C THR A 143 -8.15 -11.82 9.94
N TRP A 144 -8.01 -12.81 9.07
CA TRP A 144 -8.67 -12.81 7.77
C TRP A 144 -10.19 -12.65 7.92
N THR A 145 -10.71 -11.57 7.40
CA THR A 145 -12.10 -11.14 7.53
C THR A 145 -12.60 -10.65 6.16
N PRO A 146 -13.85 -10.94 5.77
CA PRO A 146 -14.43 -10.37 4.57
C PRO A 146 -14.41 -8.84 4.59
N LEU A 147 -13.87 -8.23 3.53
CA LEU A 147 -14.00 -6.80 3.30
C LEU A 147 -15.39 -6.53 2.75
N CYS A 148 -16.20 -5.76 3.48
CA CYS A 148 -17.61 -5.58 3.19
C CYS A 148 -17.92 -4.18 2.69
N TYR A 149 -18.90 -4.08 1.82
CA TYR A 149 -19.52 -2.81 1.42
C TYR A 149 -20.31 -2.15 2.56
N ALA A 150 -20.83 -0.95 2.35
CA ALA A 150 -21.60 -0.22 3.35
C ALA A 150 -22.84 -1.01 3.83
N ASP A 151 -23.50 -1.73 2.95
CA ASP A 151 -24.64 -2.61 3.24
C ASP A 151 -24.27 -3.94 3.92
N ARG A 152 -22.98 -4.10 4.29
CA ARG A 152 -22.38 -5.29 4.89
C ARG A 152 -22.31 -6.53 3.99
N SER A 153 -22.68 -6.44 2.71
CA SER A 153 -22.43 -7.51 1.77
C SER A 153 -20.94 -7.68 1.49
N PRO A 154 -20.44 -8.93 1.34
CA PRO A 154 -19.01 -9.17 1.08
C PRO A 154 -18.63 -8.69 -0.32
N SER A 155 -17.42 -8.14 -0.45
CA SER A 155 -16.90 -7.64 -1.72
C SER A 155 -16.23 -8.71 -2.59
N GLY A 156 -15.97 -9.89 -2.04
CA GLY A 156 -15.11 -10.91 -2.65
C GLY A 156 -13.62 -10.70 -2.35
N LEU A 157 -13.28 -9.71 -1.51
CA LEU A 157 -11.95 -9.55 -0.93
C LEU A 157 -11.97 -9.93 0.54
N LEU A 158 -10.96 -10.69 0.98
CA LEU A 158 -10.60 -10.83 2.38
C LEU A 158 -9.48 -9.83 2.70
N TYR A 159 -9.43 -9.36 3.95
CA TYR A 159 -8.34 -8.54 4.45
C TYR A 159 -7.90 -8.98 5.84
N ALA A 160 -6.67 -8.65 6.21
CA ALA A 160 -6.17 -8.70 7.58
C ALA A 160 -5.17 -7.56 7.78
N SER A 161 -5.25 -6.88 8.91
CA SER A 161 -4.22 -5.92 9.34
C SER A 161 -3.12 -6.62 10.13
N PHE A 162 -1.94 -6.00 10.19
CA PHE A 162 -0.85 -6.41 11.07
C PHE A 162 -0.10 -5.20 11.57
N ALA A 163 0.36 -5.24 12.82
CA ALA A 163 1.05 -4.12 13.44
C ALA A 163 2.39 -3.83 12.76
N LEU A 164 2.69 -2.56 12.59
CA LEU A 164 4.00 -2.06 12.19
C LEU A 164 4.57 -1.22 13.35
N PRO A 165 5.86 -1.41 13.69
CA PRO A 165 6.49 -0.60 14.75
C PRO A 165 6.50 0.87 14.36
N ASP A 166 5.84 1.70 15.16
CA ASP A 166 5.82 3.16 14.98
C ASP A 166 5.37 3.90 16.23
N LYS A 167 5.17 5.20 16.06
CA LYS A 167 4.78 6.19 17.06
C LYS A 167 3.41 6.78 16.69
N PRO A 168 2.67 7.31 17.68
CA PRO A 168 1.43 8.04 17.38
C PRO A 168 1.72 9.25 16.48
N PRO A 169 0.70 9.73 15.72
CA PRO A 169 0.85 10.87 14.83
C PRO A 169 1.33 12.11 15.60
N ARG A 170 1.98 13.03 14.90
CA ARG A 170 2.67 14.19 15.54
C ARG A 170 1.76 14.98 16.49
N TYR A 171 0.48 15.14 16.18
CA TYR A 171 -0.48 15.89 16.99
C TYR A 171 -0.93 15.15 18.26
N MET A 172 -0.62 13.84 18.40
CA MET A 172 -0.87 13.04 19.60
C MET A 172 0.39 12.85 20.45
N ARG A 173 1.57 13.20 19.95
CA ARG A 173 2.85 13.03 20.68
C ARG A 173 2.84 13.77 22.01
N GLY A 174 3.27 13.07 23.07
CA GLY A 174 3.24 13.59 24.44
C GLY A 174 1.88 13.49 25.15
N ARG A 175 0.83 13.08 24.42
CA ARG A 175 -0.48 12.77 24.99
C ARG A 175 -0.68 11.27 25.14
N GLU A 176 -0.11 10.49 24.20
CA GLU A 176 -0.26 9.05 24.11
C GLU A 176 1.11 8.36 24.09
N THR A 177 1.16 7.15 24.63
CA THR A 177 2.30 6.23 24.51
C THR A 177 2.19 5.43 23.22
N PRO A 178 3.31 5.09 22.55
CA PRO A 178 3.28 4.25 21.37
C PRO A 178 2.54 2.93 21.58
N SER A 179 1.73 2.55 20.62
CA SER A 179 0.88 1.36 20.62
C SER A 179 1.04 0.58 19.33
N ALA A 180 0.94 -0.74 19.40
CA ALA A 180 0.97 -1.62 18.23
C ALA A 180 -0.12 -1.33 17.18
N GLY A 181 -1.13 -0.54 17.54
CA GLY A 181 -2.21 -0.12 16.64
C GLY A 181 -2.01 1.26 16.02
N ASP A 182 -0.93 1.99 16.34
CA ASP A 182 -0.69 3.34 15.79
C ASP A 182 -0.44 3.31 14.28
N ARG A 183 0.23 2.25 13.79
CA ARG A 183 0.42 1.98 12.37
C ARG A 183 0.23 0.51 12.06
N VAL A 184 -0.45 0.24 10.96
CA VAL A 184 -0.67 -1.13 10.47
C VAL A 184 -0.39 -1.24 8.98
N GLY A 185 0.08 -2.42 8.57
CA GLY A 185 0.02 -2.87 7.19
C GLY A 185 -1.28 -3.65 6.95
N TYR A 186 -1.66 -3.78 5.69
CA TYR A 186 -2.80 -4.58 5.26
C TYR A 186 -2.38 -5.67 4.30
N ARG A 187 -3.03 -6.84 4.44
CA ARG A 187 -2.97 -7.94 3.48
C ARG A 187 -4.35 -8.16 2.90
N PHE A 188 -4.41 -8.48 1.60
CA PHE A 188 -5.65 -8.76 0.90
C PHE A 188 -5.56 -10.06 0.13
N ILE A 189 -6.71 -10.76 0.02
CA ILE A 189 -6.89 -11.92 -0.87
C ILE A 189 -8.16 -11.68 -1.69
N ASP A 190 -8.06 -11.83 -3.01
CA ASP A 190 -9.24 -11.94 -3.88
C ASP A 190 -9.72 -13.39 -3.85
N GLU A 191 -10.90 -13.64 -3.29
CA GLU A 191 -11.46 -14.99 -3.11
C GLU A 191 -11.70 -15.72 -4.43
N ARG A 192 -11.87 -14.99 -5.54
CA ARG A 192 -12.11 -15.59 -6.86
C ARG A 192 -10.84 -16.06 -7.55
N THR A 193 -9.75 -15.33 -7.36
CA THR A 193 -8.49 -15.58 -8.07
C THR A 193 -7.40 -16.14 -7.18
N GLY A 194 -7.52 -15.99 -5.86
CA GLY A 194 -6.47 -16.27 -4.89
C GLY A 194 -5.35 -15.22 -4.87
N ALA A 195 -5.46 -14.15 -5.67
CA ALA A 195 -4.46 -13.09 -5.75
C ALA A 195 -4.27 -12.38 -4.40
N ARG A 196 -3.01 -12.10 -4.05
CA ARG A 196 -2.62 -11.55 -2.75
C ARG A 196 -1.84 -10.27 -2.91
N LEU A 197 -2.24 -9.26 -2.14
CA LEU A 197 -1.59 -7.95 -2.06
C LEU A 197 -1.17 -7.67 -0.62
N VAL A 198 0.02 -7.09 -0.44
CA VAL A 198 0.47 -6.49 0.82
C VAL A 198 0.68 -5.00 0.60
N PHE A 199 0.20 -4.17 1.53
CA PHE A 199 0.32 -2.72 1.51
C PHE A 199 0.91 -2.21 2.83
N MET A 200 2.08 -1.59 2.77
CA MET A 200 2.84 -1.02 3.90
C MET A 200 3.48 0.30 3.46
N PRO A 201 2.76 1.45 3.49
CA PRO A 201 3.28 2.73 3.02
C PRO A 201 4.24 3.41 4.00
N GLY A 202 4.34 2.91 5.23
CA GLY A 202 5.27 3.37 6.23
C GLY A 202 5.78 2.18 7.04
N VAL A 203 7.10 1.95 7.06
CA VAL A 203 7.71 0.82 7.78
C VAL A 203 9.00 1.25 8.47
N GLY A 204 9.02 1.12 9.80
CA GLY A 204 10.19 1.43 10.63
C GLY A 204 11.11 0.24 10.91
N ALA A 205 10.69 -0.98 10.60
CA ALA A 205 11.47 -2.21 10.72
C ALA A 205 10.93 -3.28 9.76
N LEU A 206 11.80 -4.18 9.29
CA LEU A 206 11.45 -5.40 8.55
C LEU A 206 11.98 -6.61 9.33
N ASP A 207 11.40 -6.85 10.50
CA ASP A 207 11.74 -8.00 11.32
C ASP A 207 11.10 -9.30 10.81
N GLU A 208 11.45 -10.43 11.43
CA GLU A 208 10.94 -11.75 11.05
C GLU A 208 9.39 -11.82 11.09
N SER A 209 8.76 -11.12 12.03
CA SER A 209 7.30 -11.11 12.16
C SER A 209 6.65 -10.44 10.95
N ILE A 210 7.21 -9.32 10.48
CA ILE A 210 6.73 -8.59 9.30
C ILE A 210 7.03 -9.40 8.03
N MET A 211 8.23 -9.99 7.94
CA MET A 211 8.62 -10.81 6.79
C MET A 211 7.67 -12.00 6.57
N THR A 212 7.09 -12.58 7.64
CA THR A 212 6.08 -13.65 7.49
C THR A 212 4.85 -13.21 6.70
N HIS A 213 4.50 -11.92 6.72
CA HIS A 213 3.36 -11.38 5.99
C HIS A 213 3.63 -11.21 4.49
N LEU A 214 4.91 -11.19 4.07
CA LEU A 214 5.32 -11.06 2.67
C LEU A 214 5.35 -12.41 1.94
N HIS A 215 5.31 -13.53 2.68
CA HIS A 215 5.31 -14.85 2.06
C HIS A 215 4.06 -15.05 1.20
N ALA A 216 4.29 -15.52 -0.02
CA ALA A 216 3.24 -15.86 -0.98
C ALA A 216 2.33 -14.68 -1.38
N CYS A 217 2.79 -13.43 -1.35
CA CYS A 217 2.08 -12.33 -1.98
C CYS A 217 2.46 -12.20 -3.47
N ASP A 218 1.51 -11.78 -4.30
CA ASP A 218 1.71 -11.53 -5.73
C ASP A 218 2.20 -10.10 -5.97
N ALA A 219 1.78 -9.17 -5.10
CA ALA A 219 2.20 -7.78 -5.13
C ALA A 219 2.47 -7.23 -3.73
N LEU A 220 3.56 -6.46 -3.63
CA LEU A 220 3.97 -5.72 -2.44
C LEU A 220 4.03 -4.23 -2.79
N LEU A 221 3.23 -3.41 -2.12
CA LEU A 221 3.33 -1.95 -2.13
C LEU A 221 4.03 -1.53 -0.84
N LEU A 222 5.28 -1.13 -0.95
CA LEU A 222 6.18 -0.89 0.19
C LEU A 222 6.56 0.59 0.30
N ASP A 223 6.83 1.00 1.51
CA ASP A 223 7.43 2.28 1.88
C ASP A 223 8.73 2.56 1.11
N GLY A 224 8.75 3.65 0.36
CA GLY A 224 9.91 4.15 -0.38
C GLY A 224 10.29 5.57 0.05
N THR A 225 9.97 5.99 1.27
CA THR A 225 10.04 7.40 1.69
C THR A 225 11.43 7.97 1.52
N PHE A 226 12.47 7.36 2.06
CA PHE A 226 13.83 7.88 2.03
C PHE A 226 14.80 6.93 1.36
N TRP A 227 15.78 7.48 0.66
CA TRP A 227 16.88 6.69 0.10
C TRP A 227 17.93 6.35 1.16
N GLN A 228 18.29 7.33 1.99
CA GLN A 228 19.25 7.19 3.09
C GLN A 228 18.68 7.77 4.38
N GLU A 229 19.33 7.45 5.50
CA GLU A 229 18.93 7.87 6.84
C GLU A 229 18.92 9.40 6.99
N ASP A 230 19.85 10.10 6.34
CA ASP A 230 20.08 11.54 6.44
C ASP A 230 19.60 12.38 5.25
N ASP A 231 18.74 11.83 4.38
CA ASP A 231 18.19 12.53 3.20
C ASP A 231 17.63 13.92 3.53
N MET A 232 16.93 14.05 4.65
CA MET A 232 16.34 15.33 5.07
C MET A 232 17.43 16.35 5.45
N GLN A 233 18.49 15.91 6.12
CA GLN A 233 19.62 16.77 6.45
C GLN A 233 20.36 17.19 5.19
N ALA A 234 20.68 16.25 4.32
CA ALA A 234 21.45 16.50 3.10
C ALA A 234 20.72 17.42 2.12
N MET A 235 19.40 17.26 1.98
CA MET A 235 18.62 17.95 0.93
C MET A 235 17.99 19.27 1.38
N ILE A 236 17.64 19.42 2.65
CA ILE A 236 16.91 20.59 3.17
C ILE A 236 17.41 21.09 4.53
N GLY A 237 18.45 20.48 5.11
CA GLY A 237 19.03 20.90 6.38
C GLY A 237 18.14 20.60 7.61
N SER A 238 17.18 19.65 7.51
CA SER A 238 16.39 19.21 8.65
C SER A 238 17.16 18.22 9.51
N ASN A 239 16.92 18.24 10.82
CA ASN A 239 17.50 17.26 11.75
C ASN A 239 16.65 15.97 11.84
N ASP A 240 15.53 15.90 11.14
CA ASP A 240 14.73 14.66 11.05
C ASP A 240 15.50 13.62 10.23
N THR A 241 15.49 12.36 10.68
CA THR A 241 16.07 11.22 9.98
C THR A 241 14.99 10.24 9.56
N ALA A 242 15.31 9.31 8.64
CA ALA A 242 14.35 8.30 8.20
C ALA A 242 13.75 7.56 9.40
N SER A 243 14.59 7.00 10.28
CA SER A 243 14.17 6.26 11.48
C SER A 243 13.45 7.13 12.52
N SER A 244 13.82 8.42 12.66
CA SER A 244 13.10 9.34 13.56
C SER A 244 11.68 9.63 13.07
N MET A 245 11.45 9.50 11.77
CA MET A 245 10.15 9.67 11.10
C MET A 245 9.36 8.36 10.96
N GLY A 246 9.93 7.22 11.38
CA GLY A 246 9.25 5.92 11.33
C GLY A 246 9.39 5.19 9.99
N HIS A 247 10.48 5.44 9.26
CA HIS A 247 10.76 4.84 7.96
C HIS A 247 12.14 4.17 7.92
N LEU A 248 12.25 3.08 7.15
CA LEU A 248 13.53 2.48 6.80
C LEU A 248 14.05 3.08 5.49
N PRO A 249 15.37 3.33 5.36
CA PRO A 249 15.96 3.68 4.08
C PRO A 249 15.77 2.61 3.02
N VAL A 250 15.64 3.03 1.76
CA VAL A 250 15.60 2.14 0.59
C VAL A 250 16.98 1.60 0.27
N GLY A 251 17.99 2.47 0.23
CA GLY A 251 19.37 2.17 -0.14
C GLY A 251 20.27 1.85 1.05
N GLY A 252 21.51 1.46 0.72
CA GLY A 252 22.55 1.15 1.70
C GLY A 252 22.48 -0.28 2.25
N PRO A 253 23.49 -0.67 3.07
CA PRO A 253 23.46 -1.91 3.81
C PRO A 253 22.24 -1.94 4.72
N ASP A 254 21.54 -3.06 4.77
CA ASP A 254 20.28 -3.21 5.52
C ASP A 254 19.12 -2.35 4.99
N GLY A 255 19.26 -1.70 3.82
CA GLY A 255 18.18 -0.99 3.14
C GLY A 255 17.08 -1.93 2.66
N THR A 256 15.85 -1.41 2.57
CA THR A 256 14.70 -2.24 2.17
C THR A 256 14.86 -2.86 0.79
N LEU A 257 15.64 -2.22 -0.12
CA LEU A 257 15.92 -2.76 -1.45
C LEU A 257 16.68 -4.09 -1.38
N GLU A 258 17.71 -4.17 -0.54
CA GLU A 258 18.50 -5.41 -0.38
C GLU A 258 17.65 -6.55 0.18
N VAL A 259 16.75 -6.23 1.11
CA VAL A 259 15.86 -7.20 1.76
C VAL A 259 14.81 -7.74 0.80
N ILE A 260 14.16 -6.85 0.00
CA ILE A 260 13.01 -7.28 -0.81
C ILE A 260 13.38 -7.75 -2.21
N ALA A 261 14.53 -7.33 -2.76
CA ALA A 261 14.94 -7.70 -4.11
C ALA A 261 14.94 -9.23 -4.34
N PRO A 262 15.50 -10.06 -3.44
CA PRO A 262 15.55 -11.51 -3.63
C PRO A 262 14.20 -12.21 -3.40
N LEU A 263 13.18 -11.53 -2.87
CA LEU A 263 11.90 -12.17 -2.59
C LEU A 263 11.19 -12.58 -3.89
N PRO A 264 10.57 -13.78 -3.95
CA PRO A 264 9.88 -14.27 -5.13
C PRO A 264 8.47 -13.65 -5.27
N ILE A 265 8.41 -12.33 -5.27
CA ILE A 265 7.19 -11.52 -5.41
C ILE A 265 7.18 -10.94 -6.81
N ALA A 266 6.09 -11.14 -7.55
CA ALA A 266 6.00 -10.72 -8.95
C ALA A 266 6.05 -9.20 -9.13
N HIS A 267 5.34 -8.46 -8.26
CA HIS A 267 5.30 -6.99 -8.27
C HIS A 267 5.79 -6.46 -6.93
N LYS A 268 6.99 -5.91 -6.91
CA LYS A 268 7.57 -5.19 -5.76
C LYS A 268 7.62 -3.72 -6.12
N ILE A 269 6.84 -2.88 -5.45
CA ILE A 269 6.62 -1.50 -5.85
C ILE A 269 6.83 -0.58 -4.66
N TYR A 270 7.75 0.37 -4.78
CA TYR A 270 7.88 1.46 -3.83
C TYR A 270 6.79 2.51 -4.03
N THR A 271 6.14 2.90 -2.94
CA THR A 271 5.16 3.99 -2.84
C THR A 271 5.50 4.90 -1.66
N HIS A 272 4.72 5.93 -1.40
CA HIS A 272 4.96 6.87 -0.29
C HIS A 272 6.37 7.49 -0.34
N ILE A 273 6.77 7.97 -1.52
CA ILE A 273 8.15 8.42 -1.80
C ILE A 273 8.29 9.91 -1.45
N ASN A 274 9.23 10.24 -0.57
CA ASN A 274 9.47 11.65 -0.20
C ASN A 274 10.12 12.44 -1.35
N ASN A 275 9.83 13.72 -1.43
CA ASN A 275 10.36 14.62 -2.46
C ASN A 275 11.90 14.74 -2.48
N THR A 276 12.57 14.40 -1.38
CA THR A 276 14.04 14.39 -1.28
C THR A 276 14.67 13.13 -1.87
N ASN A 277 13.91 12.05 -2.03
CA ASN A 277 14.45 10.76 -2.47
C ASN A 277 14.95 10.83 -3.92
N PRO A 278 16.24 10.51 -4.20
CA PRO A 278 16.82 10.59 -5.54
C PRO A 278 16.22 9.59 -6.53
N MET A 279 15.64 8.47 -6.06
CA MET A 279 15.03 7.50 -6.98
C MET A 279 13.82 8.05 -7.76
N LEU A 280 13.26 9.20 -7.36
CA LEU A 280 12.20 9.90 -8.09
C LEU A 280 12.64 10.43 -9.45
N ILE A 281 13.92 10.73 -9.59
CA ILE A 281 14.52 11.29 -10.82
C ILE A 281 14.93 10.13 -11.73
N GLU A 282 14.75 10.27 -13.06
CA GLU A 282 14.92 9.13 -13.99
C GLU A 282 16.40 8.82 -14.32
N ASP A 283 17.29 9.81 -14.29
CA ASP A 283 18.71 9.65 -14.65
C ASP A 283 19.67 9.20 -13.54
N PRO A 284 19.46 9.48 -12.23
CA PRO A 284 20.35 9.08 -11.16
C PRO A 284 20.54 7.56 -11.01
N PRO A 285 21.71 7.14 -10.49
CA PRO A 285 22.02 5.73 -10.30
C PRO A 285 21.03 5.02 -9.36
N GLU A 286 20.43 5.72 -8.43
CA GLU A 286 19.45 5.17 -7.47
C GLU A 286 18.20 4.65 -8.20
N HIS A 287 17.70 5.38 -9.19
CA HIS A 287 16.58 4.93 -10.03
C HIS A 287 16.94 3.65 -10.79
N ALA A 288 18.13 3.63 -11.39
CA ALA A 288 18.63 2.47 -12.12
C ALA A 288 18.87 1.26 -11.20
N LEU A 289 19.36 1.48 -9.98
CA LEU A 289 19.57 0.42 -8.97
C LEU A 289 18.24 -0.25 -8.58
N VAL A 290 17.20 0.53 -8.30
CA VAL A 290 15.88 -0.02 -7.95
C VAL A 290 15.34 -0.87 -9.09
N LYS A 291 15.37 -0.36 -10.33
CA LYS A 291 14.90 -1.09 -11.51
C LYS A 291 15.74 -2.34 -11.80
N GLY A 292 17.07 -2.23 -11.67
CA GLY A 292 18.00 -3.34 -11.85
C GLY A 292 17.81 -4.47 -10.84
N ALA A 293 17.33 -4.15 -9.66
CA ALA A 293 16.95 -5.11 -8.61
C ALA A 293 15.57 -5.77 -8.82
N GLY A 294 14.89 -5.47 -9.93
CA GLY A 294 13.56 -6.00 -10.23
C GLY A 294 12.46 -5.42 -9.32
N VAL A 295 12.66 -4.18 -8.85
CA VAL A 295 11.68 -3.43 -8.05
C VAL A 295 11.18 -2.24 -8.87
N GLU A 296 9.89 -1.95 -8.80
CA GLU A 296 9.26 -0.84 -9.49
C GLU A 296 9.21 0.40 -8.60
N ILE A 297 9.38 1.58 -9.19
CA ILE A 297 9.12 2.86 -8.54
C ILE A 297 7.71 3.26 -8.90
N GLY A 298 6.78 3.22 -7.94
CA GLY A 298 5.37 3.53 -8.13
C GLY A 298 5.18 4.94 -8.71
N TRP A 299 4.13 5.13 -9.47
CA TRP A 299 3.71 6.42 -10.03
C TRP A 299 2.20 6.53 -10.06
N ASP A 300 1.70 7.77 -10.02
CA ASP A 300 0.27 8.04 -9.98
C ASP A 300 -0.40 7.55 -11.26
N GLY A 301 -1.35 6.65 -11.10
CA GLY A 301 -2.03 6.01 -12.22
C GLY A 301 -1.52 4.60 -12.58
N LEU A 302 -0.48 4.06 -11.91
CA LEU A 302 -0.05 2.67 -12.11
C LEU A 302 -1.19 1.71 -11.76
N GLU A 303 -1.52 0.83 -12.69
CA GLU A 303 -2.57 -0.18 -12.53
C GLU A 303 -2.01 -1.60 -12.57
N LEU A 304 -2.52 -2.45 -11.67
CA LEU A 304 -2.23 -3.88 -11.65
C LEU A 304 -3.55 -4.67 -11.74
N THR A 305 -3.51 -5.78 -12.45
CA THR A 305 -4.54 -6.80 -12.39
C THR A 305 -3.91 -8.10 -11.89
N LEU A 306 -4.10 -8.38 -10.61
CA LEU A 306 -3.53 -9.56 -9.96
C LEU A 306 -4.46 -10.75 -10.18
N LEU A 307 -3.92 -11.79 -10.81
CA LEU A 307 -4.70 -13.00 -11.17
C LEU A 307 -4.49 -14.15 -10.19
N GLY A 308 -3.52 -14.01 -9.28
CA GLY A 308 -3.10 -15.06 -8.36
C GLY A 308 -2.41 -16.24 -9.09
N VAL A 309 -1.51 -16.90 -8.38
CA VAL A 309 -0.92 -18.13 -8.87
C VAL A 309 -1.88 -19.28 -8.53
N LYS A 310 -2.53 -19.87 -9.53
CA LYS A 310 -3.30 -21.09 -9.33
C LYS A 310 -2.33 -22.24 -9.04
N PHE A 311 -2.14 -22.59 -7.79
CA PHE A 311 -1.51 -23.85 -7.43
C PHE A 311 -2.49 -24.97 -7.80
N ALA A 312 -2.22 -25.73 -8.87
CA ALA A 312 -2.94 -26.94 -9.15
C ALA A 312 -2.50 -28.00 -8.11
N TRP A 313 -3.35 -28.25 -7.13
CA TRP A 313 -3.18 -29.40 -6.25
C TRP A 313 -3.48 -30.65 -7.08
N ASN A 314 -2.46 -31.32 -7.56
CA ASN A 314 -2.61 -32.64 -8.17
C ASN A 314 -2.67 -33.69 -7.05
N THR A 315 -3.85 -33.90 -6.51
CA THR A 315 -4.11 -34.99 -5.56
C THR A 315 -4.29 -36.24 -6.36
N SER A 316 -3.20 -36.87 -6.81
CA SER A 316 -3.23 -38.23 -7.33
C SER A 316 -3.35 -39.16 -6.14
N ILE A 317 -4.58 -39.56 -5.80
CA ILE A 317 -4.83 -40.64 -4.86
C ILE A 317 -4.53 -41.94 -5.60
N LEU A 318 -3.32 -42.45 -5.46
CA LEU A 318 -3.02 -43.82 -5.79
C LEU A 318 -3.56 -44.71 -4.66
N LEU A 319 -4.73 -45.30 -4.89
CA LEU A 319 -5.23 -46.41 -4.06
C LEU A 319 -4.37 -47.64 -4.35
N ASN A 320 -3.29 -47.83 -3.61
CA ASN A 320 -2.63 -49.11 -3.51
C ASN A 320 -3.15 -49.85 -2.28
N HIS A 321 -3.77 -50.97 -2.50
CA HIS A 321 -4.13 -51.94 -1.47
C HIS A 321 -2.86 -52.52 -0.84
N GLY A 322 -2.63 -52.24 0.43
CA GLY A 322 -1.59 -52.84 1.27
C GLY A 322 -0.72 -51.81 2.00
N THR A 323 -0.96 -51.69 3.30
CA THR A 323 -0.12 -51.20 4.40
C THR A 323 0.98 -50.16 4.09
N GLU A 324 0.85 -49.04 4.75
CA GLU A 324 1.71 -47.87 4.96
C GLU A 324 1.40 -46.61 4.12
N ARG A 325 0.86 -45.59 4.82
CA ARG A 325 0.63 -44.24 4.24
C ARG A 325 1.93 -43.46 4.25
N ARG A 326 2.55 -43.24 3.09
CA ARG A 326 3.58 -42.21 2.92
C ARG A 326 2.97 -41.05 2.13
N PHE A 327 3.03 -39.85 2.70
CA PHE A 327 2.69 -38.65 1.99
C PHE A 327 3.94 -38.08 1.30
N SER A 328 3.95 -38.03 -0.02
CA SER A 328 4.95 -37.26 -0.76
C SER A 328 4.30 -36.01 -1.32
N HIS A 329 4.88 -34.87 -1.03
CA HIS A 329 4.44 -33.58 -1.55
C HIS A 329 5.36 -33.16 -2.69
N SER A 330 4.81 -33.04 -3.89
CA SER A 330 5.53 -32.47 -5.04
C SER A 330 4.88 -31.14 -5.41
N PHE A 331 5.67 -30.09 -5.46
CA PHE A 331 5.22 -28.76 -5.89
C PHE A 331 5.51 -28.58 -7.39
N VAL A 332 4.50 -28.24 -8.18
CA VAL A 332 4.66 -27.79 -9.57
C VAL A 332 4.03 -26.42 -9.68
N ALA A 333 4.85 -25.40 -9.94
CA ALA A 333 4.39 -24.07 -10.25
C ALA A 333 4.13 -23.95 -11.76
N LEU A 334 2.91 -23.67 -12.15
CA LEU A 334 2.56 -23.30 -13.52
C LEU A 334 2.49 -21.79 -13.64
N ALA A 335 3.55 -21.19 -14.20
CA ALA A 335 3.50 -19.80 -14.63
C ALA A 335 2.75 -19.72 -15.97
N SER A 336 1.69 -18.93 -16.04
CA SER A 336 0.99 -18.64 -17.29
C SER A 336 1.71 -17.55 -18.08
N THR A 337 2.87 -17.87 -18.66
CA THR A 337 3.42 -17.17 -19.81
C THR A 337 3.45 -18.17 -20.95
N GLY A 338 2.71 -17.88 -22.03
CA GLY A 338 2.61 -18.74 -23.20
C GLY A 338 3.92 -18.81 -23.98
N ILE A 339 4.84 -19.67 -23.56
CA ILE A 339 5.93 -20.22 -24.39
C ILE A 339 6.19 -21.64 -23.87
N THR A 340 5.83 -22.61 -24.69
CA THR A 340 6.19 -24.02 -24.49
C THR A 340 7.62 -24.26 -24.97
N THR A 341 8.54 -24.58 -24.08
CA THR A 341 9.76 -25.29 -24.43
C THR A 341 9.86 -26.56 -23.60
N ASN A 342 9.72 -27.69 -24.27
CA ASN A 342 10.00 -29.05 -23.73
C ASN A 342 11.51 -29.22 -23.65
N THR A 343 12.05 -29.36 -22.44
CA THR A 343 13.34 -30.04 -22.21
C THR A 343 13.25 -30.83 -20.90
N PRO A 344 13.61 -32.13 -20.90
CA PRO A 344 13.58 -32.93 -19.68
C PRO A 344 14.86 -32.69 -18.88
N PHE A 345 14.73 -32.32 -17.61
CA PHE A 345 15.83 -32.34 -16.64
C PHE A 345 15.79 -33.69 -15.89
N THR A 346 16.88 -34.44 -16.03
CA THR A 346 17.17 -35.61 -15.19
C THR A 346 17.91 -35.12 -13.95
N ALA A 347 17.37 -35.40 -12.78
CA ALA A 347 18.03 -35.15 -11.50
C ALA A 347 18.73 -36.45 -11.03
N ILE A 348 19.95 -36.26 -10.55
CA ILE A 348 20.70 -37.22 -9.74
C ILE A 348 20.44 -36.94 -8.26
#